data_46e7512cc1ff5f233bee13ff6e49eb5b
#
_entry.id   46e7512cc1ff5f233bee13ff6e49eb5b
#
_cell.length_a   1.000
_cell.length_b   1.000
_cell.length_c   1.000
_cell.angle_alpha   90.00
_cell.angle_beta   90.00
_cell.angle_gamma   90.00
#
_symmetry.space_group_name_H-M   'P 1'
#
loop_
_entity.id
_entity.type
_entity.pdbx_description
1 polymer ?
#
loop_
_entity_poly.entity_id
_entity_poly.type
_entity_poly.pdbx_seq_one_letter_code
_entity_poly.pdbx_strand_id
1 'polypeptide(L)'
;MGRDGSDKPADGLYSICYVNGFQTQPGAEWPDALLLHDASGSVVVDPDWPDERILDISSAENRAAIARILAPTVQGCAARGFQGVEFDNLDSYTRSSGAFGVADAEAFAKLLVGLAHRSNLAAGQK
;
A
#
# COMPACT_ATOMS: atom_id res chain seq x y z
N MET A 1 2.15 16.02 -8.70
CA MET A 1 1.00 16.00 -7.77
C MET A 1 0.35 14.63 -7.75
N GLY A 2 0.13 14.09 -6.56
CA GLY A 2 -0.54 12.80 -6.40
C GLY A 2 -2.05 12.91 -6.57
N ARG A 3 -2.66 11.88 -7.10
CA ARG A 3 -4.11 11.75 -7.24
C ARG A 3 -4.56 10.41 -6.69
N ASP A 4 -5.80 10.37 -6.24
CA ASP A 4 -6.43 9.10 -5.86
C ASP A 4 -6.42 8.14 -7.06
N GLY A 5 -6.23 6.85 -6.84
CA GLY A 5 -6.21 5.85 -7.89
C GLY A 5 -7.50 5.73 -8.70
N SER A 6 -8.59 6.28 -8.20
CA SER A 6 -9.87 6.32 -8.91
C SER A 6 -10.00 7.51 -9.87
N ASP A 7 -9.13 8.52 -9.75
CA ASP A 7 -9.17 9.71 -10.59
C ASP A 7 -8.41 9.47 -11.90
N LYS A 8 -8.79 10.22 -12.94
CA LYS A 8 -8.04 10.21 -14.19
C LYS A 8 -6.94 11.26 -14.16
N PRO A 9 -5.76 11.00 -14.77
CA PRO A 9 -4.71 12.01 -14.84
C PRO A 9 -5.11 13.17 -15.76
N ALA A 10 -4.54 14.33 -15.50
CA ALA A 10 -4.71 15.48 -16.38
C ALA A 10 -3.90 15.30 -17.65
N ASP A 11 -4.49 15.66 -18.79
CA ASP A 11 -3.82 15.55 -20.10
C ASP A 11 -2.56 16.43 -20.15
N GLY A 12 -1.49 15.88 -20.72
CA GLY A 12 -0.25 16.60 -20.94
C GLY A 12 0.60 16.87 -19.69
N LEU A 13 0.18 16.40 -18.54
CA LEU A 13 0.91 16.57 -17.28
C LEU A 13 1.42 15.23 -16.77
N TYR A 14 2.59 15.27 -16.11
CA TYR A 14 3.05 14.10 -15.37
C TYR A 14 2.12 13.87 -14.17
N SER A 15 1.50 12.70 -14.12
CA SER A 15 0.52 12.37 -13.08
C SER A 15 0.96 11.16 -12.28
N ILE A 16 0.75 11.24 -10.97
CA ILE A 16 1.10 10.20 -10.02
C ILE A 16 -0.19 9.67 -9.39
N CYS A 17 -0.35 8.35 -9.46
CA CYS A 17 -1.46 7.64 -8.85
C CYS A 17 -1.12 7.36 -7.39
N TYR A 18 -1.97 7.80 -6.48
CA TYR A 18 -1.78 7.52 -5.06
C TYR A 18 -2.38 6.15 -4.71
N VAL A 19 -1.60 5.31 -4.04
CA VAL A 19 -2.05 4.00 -3.56
C VAL A 19 -1.63 3.84 -2.11
N ASN A 20 -2.58 3.52 -1.22
CA ASN A 20 -2.26 3.17 0.15
C ASN A 20 -1.72 1.74 0.17
N GLY A 21 -0.40 1.60 0.21
CA GLY A 21 0.25 0.30 0.06
C GLY A 21 0.43 -0.46 1.37
N PHE A 22 0.53 0.24 2.50
CA PHE A 22 0.89 -0.34 3.79
C PHE A 22 -0.26 -0.38 4.79
N GLN A 23 -1.35 0.30 4.48
CA GLN A 23 -2.58 0.31 5.28
C GLN A 23 -3.77 0.17 4.35
N THR A 24 -4.93 -0.17 4.89
CA THR A 24 -6.13 -0.31 4.08
C THR A 24 -6.73 1.07 3.77
N GLN A 25 -7.36 1.21 2.61
CA GLN A 25 -8.19 2.37 2.33
C GLN A 25 -9.43 2.32 3.23
N PRO A 26 -9.97 3.48 3.66
CA PRO A 26 -11.22 3.50 4.42
C PRO A 26 -12.33 2.76 3.66
N GLY A 27 -13.01 1.86 4.35
CA GLY A 27 -14.12 1.09 3.77
C GLY A 27 -13.71 -0.09 2.90
N ALA A 28 -12.41 -0.30 2.66
CA ALA A 28 -11.95 -1.45 1.87
C ALA A 28 -12.10 -2.75 2.67
N GLU A 29 -12.43 -3.83 1.97
CA GLU A 29 -12.48 -5.17 2.56
C GLU A 29 -11.16 -5.90 2.31
N TRP A 30 -10.62 -6.47 3.38
CA TRP A 30 -9.37 -7.22 3.32
C TRP A 30 -9.51 -8.52 4.11
N PRO A 31 -8.82 -9.61 3.69
CA PRO A 31 -8.77 -10.83 4.49
C PRO A 31 -8.21 -10.54 5.88
N ASP A 32 -8.89 -11.02 6.90
CA ASP A 32 -8.52 -10.78 8.29
C ASP A 32 -7.08 -11.25 8.60
N ALA A 33 -6.66 -12.33 7.95
CA ALA A 33 -5.31 -12.88 8.12
C ALA A 33 -4.20 -11.93 7.64
N LEU A 34 -4.53 -10.94 6.81
CA LEU A 34 -3.56 -9.95 6.31
C LEU A 34 -3.59 -8.64 7.10
N LEU A 35 -4.46 -8.53 8.09
CA LEU A 35 -4.53 -7.37 8.98
C LEU A 35 -3.71 -7.63 10.23
N LEU A 36 -3.05 -6.60 10.73
CA LEU A 36 -2.30 -6.69 11.96
C LEU A 36 -3.26 -6.75 13.15
N HIS A 37 -3.05 -7.71 14.06
CA HIS A 37 -3.82 -7.86 15.27
C HIS A 37 -2.92 -7.64 16.49
N ASP A 38 -3.47 -7.00 17.52
CA ASP A 38 -2.76 -6.82 18.78
C ASP A 38 -2.86 -8.09 19.66
N ALA A 39 -2.28 -8.04 20.86
CA ALA A 39 -2.26 -9.18 21.77
C ALA A 39 -3.66 -9.63 22.20
N SER A 40 -4.66 -8.76 22.13
CA SER A 40 -6.05 -9.09 22.47
C SER A 40 -6.83 -9.66 21.28
N GLY A 41 -6.22 -9.69 20.10
CA GLY A 41 -6.87 -10.14 18.87
C GLY A 41 -7.63 -9.06 18.12
N SER A 42 -7.54 -7.81 18.55
CA SER A 42 -8.17 -6.68 17.88
C SER A 42 -7.32 -6.17 16.72
N VAL A 43 -7.97 -5.75 15.64
CA VAL A 43 -7.26 -5.16 14.49
C VAL A 43 -6.63 -3.84 14.90
N VAL A 44 -5.36 -3.66 14.56
CA VAL A 44 -4.63 -2.42 14.82
C VAL A 44 -4.98 -1.40 13.75
N VAL A 45 -5.33 -0.19 14.18
CA VAL A 45 -5.66 0.92 13.28
C VAL A 45 -4.65 2.05 13.43
N ASP A 46 -4.59 2.92 12.42
CA ASP A 46 -3.76 4.12 12.50
C ASP A 46 -4.41 5.08 13.51
N PRO A 47 -3.67 5.54 14.54
CA PRO A 47 -4.25 6.44 15.55
C PRO A 47 -4.72 7.79 14.99
N ASP A 48 -4.10 8.26 13.91
CA ASP A 48 -4.48 9.53 13.26
C ASP A 48 -5.57 9.35 12.20
N TRP A 49 -5.70 8.12 11.67
CA TRP A 49 -6.66 7.78 10.63
C TRP A 49 -7.34 6.46 11.00
N PRO A 50 -8.27 6.47 11.98
CA PRO A 50 -8.82 5.21 12.53
C PRO A 50 -9.58 4.35 11.53
N ASP A 51 -9.98 4.90 10.39
CA ASP A 51 -10.62 4.14 9.31
C ASP A 51 -9.61 3.33 8.49
N GLU A 52 -8.32 3.54 8.71
CA GLU A 52 -7.25 2.78 8.06
C GLU A 52 -6.70 1.72 9.01
N ARG A 53 -6.70 0.48 8.53
CA ARG A 53 -6.17 -0.66 9.29
C ARG A 53 -4.76 -0.95 8.84
N ILE A 54 -3.91 -1.34 9.77
CA ILE A 54 -2.51 -1.67 9.49
C ILE A 54 -2.45 -3.05 8.83
N LEU A 55 -1.77 -3.15 7.69
CA LEU A 55 -1.53 -4.44 7.05
C LEU A 55 -0.36 -5.15 7.73
N ASP A 56 -0.50 -6.46 7.93
CA ASP A 56 0.54 -7.27 8.57
C ASP A 56 1.58 -7.72 7.54
N ILE A 57 2.67 -6.98 7.46
CA ILE A 57 3.78 -7.27 6.54
C ILE A 57 4.94 -7.99 7.23
N SER A 58 4.68 -8.64 8.37
CA SER A 58 5.73 -9.28 9.17
C SER A 58 6.28 -10.57 8.58
N SER A 59 5.59 -11.17 7.59
CA SER A 59 6.04 -12.40 6.95
C SER A 59 6.11 -12.24 5.43
N ALA A 60 6.99 -13.02 4.80
CA ALA A 60 7.11 -13.04 3.34
C ALA A 60 5.80 -13.49 2.67
N GLU A 61 5.09 -14.43 3.27
CA GLU A 61 3.80 -14.92 2.76
C GLU A 61 2.76 -13.82 2.74
N ASN A 62 2.64 -13.06 3.84
CA ASN A 62 1.71 -11.95 3.92
C ASN A 62 2.08 -10.85 2.94
N ARG A 63 3.36 -10.50 2.84
CA ARG A 63 3.82 -9.49 1.90
C ARG A 63 3.45 -9.85 0.46
N ALA A 64 3.67 -11.10 0.06
CA ALA A 64 3.32 -11.56 -1.29
C ALA A 64 1.80 -11.55 -1.52
N ALA A 65 1.02 -11.96 -0.53
CA ALA A 65 -0.44 -11.98 -0.63
C ALA A 65 -1.02 -10.56 -0.77
N ILE A 66 -0.50 -9.63 0.03
CA ILE A 66 -0.92 -8.22 -0.03
C ILE A 66 -0.57 -7.62 -1.39
N ALA A 67 0.63 -7.88 -1.89
CA ALA A 67 1.05 -7.41 -3.22
C ALA A 67 0.12 -7.93 -4.32
N ARG A 68 -0.32 -9.19 -4.24
CA ARG A 68 -1.27 -9.76 -5.20
C ARG A 68 -2.62 -9.04 -5.17
N ILE A 69 -3.08 -8.64 -3.98
CA ILE A 69 -4.34 -7.90 -3.84
C ILE A 69 -4.21 -6.50 -4.42
N LEU A 70 -3.04 -5.87 -4.25
CA LEU A 70 -2.79 -4.52 -4.76
C LEU A 70 -2.51 -4.49 -6.27
N ALA A 71 -2.12 -5.61 -6.86
CA ALA A 71 -1.75 -5.65 -8.29
C ALA A 71 -2.82 -5.08 -9.22
N PRO A 72 -4.12 -5.44 -9.10
CA PRO A 72 -5.15 -4.84 -9.96
C PRO A 72 -5.25 -3.32 -9.82
N THR A 73 -5.06 -2.79 -8.61
CA THR A 73 -5.08 -1.34 -8.37
C THR A 73 -3.93 -0.65 -9.09
N VAL A 74 -2.73 -1.20 -9.00
CA VAL A 74 -1.55 -0.64 -9.68
C VAL A 74 -1.69 -0.74 -11.20
N GLN A 75 -2.15 -1.89 -11.69
CA GLN A 75 -2.42 -2.08 -13.12
C GLN A 75 -3.49 -1.11 -13.62
N GLY A 76 -4.51 -0.85 -12.79
CA GLY A 76 -5.54 0.14 -13.10
C GLY A 76 -4.97 1.56 -13.21
N CYS A 77 -3.98 1.92 -12.41
CA CYS A 77 -3.28 3.21 -12.55
C CYS A 77 -2.64 3.33 -13.92
N ALA A 78 -1.92 2.30 -14.36
CA ALA A 78 -1.29 2.29 -15.69
C ALA A 78 -2.34 2.36 -16.80
N ALA A 79 -3.43 1.60 -16.69
CA ALA A 79 -4.50 1.58 -17.68
C ALA A 79 -5.20 2.93 -17.81
N ARG A 80 -5.26 3.72 -16.75
CA ARG A 80 -5.84 5.07 -16.79
C ARG A 80 -4.86 6.16 -17.25
N GLY A 81 -3.63 5.78 -17.60
CA GLY A 81 -2.65 6.71 -18.15
C GLY A 81 -1.78 7.44 -17.13
N PHE A 82 -1.81 7.03 -15.88
CA PHE A 82 -0.85 7.57 -14.89
C PHE A 82 0.57 7.15 -15.26
N GLN A 83 1.53 8.00 -14.96
CA GLN A 83 2.94 7.77 -15.29
C GLN A 83 3.72 7.21 -14.11
N GLY A 84 3.23 7.40 -12.90
CA GLY A 84 3.83 6.89 -11.69
C GLY A 84 2.80 6.51 -10.66
N VAL A 85 3.25 5.83 -9.62
CA VAL A 85 2.44 5.46 -8.47
C VAL A 85 3.22 5.82 -7.21
N GLU A 86 2.52 6.38 -6.23
CA GLU A 86 3.08 6.69 -4.91
C GLU A 86 2.41 5.79 -3.89
N PHE A 87 3.21 4.97 -3.19
CA PHE A 87 2.73 4.10 -2.14
C PHE A 87 2.88 4.81 -0.79
N ASP A 88 1.77 4.99 -0.10
CA ASP A 88 1.74 5.69 1.19
C ASP A 88 1.91 4.73 2.36
N ASN A 89 2.28 5.29 3.50
CA ASN A 89 2.39 4.63 4.80
C ASN A 89 3.55 3.63 4.90
N LEU A 90 4.66 3.91 4.22
CA LEU A 90 5.91 3.14 4.38
C LEU A 90 6.32 3.04 5.85
N ASP A 91 6.00 4.04 6.65
CA ASP A 91 6.36 4.13 8.06
C ASP A 91 5.34 3.44 8.99
N SER A 92 4.46 2.59 8.46
CA SER A 92 3.47 1.87 9.27
C SER A 92 4.11 1.02 10.38
N TYR A 93 5.39 0.63 10.20
CA TYR A 93 6.11 -0.10 11.26
C TYR A 93 6.19 0.69 12.56
N THR A 94 6.12 2.02 12.51
CA THR A 94 6.12 2.85 13.72
C THR A 94 4.80 2.75 14.48
N ARG A 95 3.75 2.25 13.84
CA ARG A 95 2.41 2.10 14.41
C ARG A 95 2.06 0.65 14.72
N SER A 96 3.02 -0.27 14.52
CA SER A 96 2.79 -1.72 14.67
C SER A 96 3.04 -2.23 16.08
N SER A 97 3.47 -1.39 17.01
CA SER A 97 3.86 -1.78 18.37
C SER A 97 4.94 -2.87 18.39
N GLY A 98 5.86 -2.80 17.43
CA GLY A 98 6.98 -3.75 17.35
C GLY A 98 6.67 -5.05 16.63
N ALA A 99 5.48 -5.20 16.06
CA ALA A 99 5.11 -6.42 15.34
C ALA A 99 5.96 -6.64 14.10
N PHE A 100 6.36 -5.57 13.44
CA PHE A 100 7.31 -5.60 12.32
C PHE A 100 8.13 -4.32 12.32
N GLY A 101 9.26 -4.35 11.65
CA GLY A 101 10.21 -3.24 11.66
C GLY A 101 10.54 -2.72 10.27
N VAL A 102 11.56 -1.86 10.21
CA VAL A 102 11.99 -1.23 8.96
C VAL A 102 12.42 -2.26 7.92
N ALA A 103 13.02 -3.37 8.32
CA ALA A 103 13.44 -4.42 7.39
C ALA A 103 12.24 -5.04 6.66
N ASP A 104 11.12 -5.26 7.37
CA ASP A 104 9.88 -5.76 6.76
C ASP A 104 9.29 -4.72 5.80
N ALA A 105 9.31 -3.45 6.21
CA ALA A 105 8.85 -2.36 5.37
C ALA A 105 9.67 -2.25 4.09
N GLU A 106 10.99 -2.37 4.17
CA GLU A 106 11.87 -2.35 3.00
C GLU A 106 11.62 -3.54 2.07
N ALA A 107 11.43 -4.74 2.63
CA ALA A 107 11.13 -5.93 1.84
C ALA A 107 9.82 -5.77 1.08
N PHE A 108 8.80 -5.24 1.74
CA PHE A 108 7.50 -5.01 1.10
C PHE A 108 7.58 -3.89 0.06
N ALA A 109 8.31 -2.82 0.36
CA ALA A 109 8.52 -1.72 -0.59
C ALA A 109 9.15 -2.22 -1.90
N LYS A 110 10.12 -3.14 -1.81
CA LYS A 110 10.72 -3.73 -3.01
C LYS A 110 9.72 -4.50 -3.86
N LEU A 111 8.77 -5.21 -3.23
CA LEU A 111 7.70 -5.89 -3.97
C LEU A 111 6.81 -4.90 -4.70
N LEU A 112 6.45 -3.81 -4.04
CA LEU A 112 5.58 -2.79 -4.62
C LEU A 112 6.29 -2.04 -5.76
N VAL A 113 7.57 -1.73 -5.61
CA VAL A 113 8.37 -1.11 -6.68
C VAL A 113 8.44 -2.03 -7.90
N GLY A 114 8.68 -3.33 -7.68
CA GLY A 114 8.68 -4.31 -8.76
C GLY A 114 7.34 -4.40 -9.47
N LEU A 115 6.25 -4.36 -8.71
CA LEU A 115 4.89 -4.35 -9.25
C LEU A 115 4.64 -3.13 -10.14
N ALA A 116 5.06 -1.94 -9.67
CA ALA A 116 4.94 -0.71 -10.44
C ALA A 116 5.74 -0.79 -11.75
N HIS A 117 6.98 -1.24 -11.68
CA HIS A 117 7.84 -1.36 -12.87
C HIS A 117 7.28 -2.35 -13.89
N ARG A 118 6.69 -3.47 -13.44
CA ARG A 118 6.04 -4.42 -14.36
C ARG A 118 4.82 -3.83 -15.05
N SER A 119 4.24 -2.78 -14.49
CA SER A 119 3.11 -2.04 -15.06
C SER A 119 3.57 -0.78 -15.80
N ASN A 120 4.87 -0.62 -16.03
CA ASN A 120 5.48 0.55 -16.70
C ASN A 120 5.23 1.87 -15.95
N LEU A 121 5.17 1.80 -14.63
CA LEU A 121 5.01 2.99 -13.79
C LEU A 121 6.30 3.28 -13.03
N ALA A 122 6.63 4.56 -12.89
CA ALA A 122 7.62 4.99 -11.92
C ALA A 122 7.03 4.77 -10.52
N ALA A 123 7.88 4.47 -9.54
CA ALA A 123 7.44 4.22 -8.18
C ALA A 123 8.03 5.21 -7.20
N GLY A 124 7.19 5.75 -6.31
CA GLY A 124 7.61 6.56 -5.17
C GLY A 124 7.01 6.01 -3.89
N GLN A 125 7.57 6.41 -2.76
CA GLN A 125 7.11 5.99 -1.44
C GLN A 125 7.02 7.18 -0.51
N LYS A 126 6.08 7.08 0.41
CA LYS A 126 5.84 8.15 1.36
C LYS A 126 5.61 7.63 2.77
#